data_5f39f48bf252b1c37e1edb37886f38a4
#
_entry.id   5f39f48bf252b1c37e1edb37886f38a4
#
_cell.length_a   1.000
_cell.length_b   1.000
_cell.length_c   1.000
_cell.angle_alpha   90.00
_cell.angle_beta   90.00
_cell.angle_gamma   90.00
#
_symmetry.space_group_name_H-M   'P 1'
#
loop_
_entity.id
_entity.type
_entity.pdbx_description
1 polymer ?
#
loop_
_entity_poly.entity_id
_entity_poly.type
_entity_poly.pdbx_seq_one_letter_code
_entity_poly.pdbx_strand_id
1 'polypeptide(L)'
;MSSSVIKNSGLDFDFDPVEVNQYLEQSDAEERVRWGLRKFKSRLVLSSSFGAQAAVMLHLATKVSPNIPVIFVDTGYLFSETYEFAESLVNRLGVNLKVYRSKRSPAWQEALHGKRWEQGIDGIESYNRENKVEPMNRALDELNAKAWFAGLRRQQSSSREDLPVLVLSNGRIKLHPIIDWTDKNVHDYLKSNDLPYHPLWQKGYISIGDIHTTRKLEDGMSEEETRFFGLKRECGLHENVSTDFNI
;
A
#
# COMPACT_ATOMS: atom_id res chain seq x y z
N MET A 1 -36.11 4.37 18.33
CA MET A 1 -35.38 5.48 17.69
C MET A 1 -34.73 4.90 16.46
N SER A 2 -35.16 5.36 15.29
CA SER A 2 -34.90 4.73 14.00
C SER A 2 -33.48 5.03 13.59
N SER A 3 -32.67 3.99 13.44
CA SER A 3 -31.32 4.06 12.85
C SER A 3 -31.46 4.46 11.39
N SER A 4 -31.08 5.68 11.04
CA SER A 4 -31.02 6.13 9.64
C SER A 4 -29.86 5.42 8.96
N VAL A 5 -30.15 4.31 8.30
CA VAL A 5 -29.24 3.66 7.35
C VAL A 5 -28.99 4.65 6.24
N ILE A 6 -27.76 5.18 6.16
CA ILE A 6 -27.31 6.04 5.06
C ILE A 6 -27.21 5.14 3.82
N LYS A 7 -28.27 5.16 3.00
CA LYS A 7 -28.27 4.59 1.65
C LYS A 7 -27.61 5.59 0.71
N ASN A 8 -26.30 5.52 0.57
CA ASN A 8 -25.62 6.24 -0.50
C ASN A 8 -24.42 5.42 -1.02
N SER A 9 -24.30 5.32 -2.33
CA SER A 9 -23.22 4.70 -3.13
C SER A 9 -23.30 3.22 -3.49
N GLY A 10 -24.42 2.52 -3.34
CA GLY A 10 -24.48 1.10 -3.76
C GLY A 10 -23.60 0.14 -2.94
N LEU A 11 -22.91 0.63 -1.92
CA LEU A 11 -22.14 -0.12 -0.94
C LEU A 11 -22.92 -0.13 0.38
N ASP A 12 -23.55 -1.25 0.66
CA ASP A 12 -24.27 -1.47 1.90
C ASP A 12 -23.26 -1.84 2.99
N PHE A 13 -22.72 -0.83 3.68
CA PHE A 13 -21.93 -1.05 4.89
C PHE A 13 -22.89 -1.16 6.08
N ASP A 14 -22.72 -2.22 6.86
CA ASP A 14 -23.43 -2.43 8.12
C ASP A 14 -22.78 -1.64 9.30
N PHE A 15 -22.14 -0.49 8.99
CA PHE A 15 -21.50 0.42 9.95
C PHE A 15 -21.46 1.85 9.41
N ASP A 16 -21.37 2.82 10.33
CA ASP A 16 -21.10 4.22 9.99
C ASP A 16 -19.58 4.45 9.88
N PRO A 17 -19.06 4.83 8.68
CA PRO A 17 -17.63 5.06 8.50
C PRO A 17 -17.06 6.20 9.35
N VAL A 18 -17.86 7.21 9.70
CA VAL A 18 -17.42 8.34 10.52
C VAL A 18 -17.20 7.89 11.96
N GLU A 19 -18.19 7.18 12.55
CA GLU A 19 -18.07 6.62 13.90
C GLU A 19 -16.90 5.62 13.98
N VAL A 20 -16.76 4.78 12.96
CA VAL A 20 -15.65 3.81 12.89
C VAL A 20 -14.30 4.51 12.80
N ASN A 21 -14.15 5.56 11.98
CA ASN A 21 -12.92 6.31 11.95
C ASN A 21 -12.58 6.94 13.30
N GLN A 22 -13.54 7.54 14.00
CA GLN A 22 -13.34 8.10 15.34
C GLN A 22 -12.82 7.04 16.33
N TYR A 23 -13.38 5.84 16.28
CA TYR A 23 -12.93 4.72 17.10
C TYR A 23 -11.50 4.27 16.71
N LEU A 24 -11.26 4.09 15.42
CA LEU A 24 -9.97 3.61 14.93
C LEU A 24 -8.82 4.62 15.10
N GLU A 25 -9.11 5.93 15.05
CA GLU A 25 -8.10 6.97 15.34
C GLU A 25 -7.58 6.89 16.79
N GLN A 26 -8.41 6.44 17.73
CA GLN A 26 -8.04 6.26 19.14
C GLN A 26 -7.47 4.87 19.43
N SER A 27 -7.52 3.96 18.47
CA SER A 27 -7.04 2.58 18.61
C SER A 27 -5.57 2.46 18.24
N ASP A 28 -4.87 1.48 18.80
CA ASP A 28 -3.52 1.13 18.33
C ASP A 28 -3.54 0.35 17.01
N ALA A 29 -2.35 0.16 16.42
CA ALA A 29 -2.22 -0.51 15.12
C ALA A 29 -2.70 -1.97 15.15
N GLU A 30 -2.48 -2.69 16.25
CA GLU A 30 -2.91 -4.08 16.37
C GLU A 30 -4.44 -4.18 16.45
N GLU A 31 -5.09 -3.28 17.21
CA GLU A 31 -6.56 -3.23 17.27
C GLU A 31 -7.18 -2.83 15.92
N ARG A 32 -6.56 -1.90 15.17
CA ARG A 32 -6.99 -1.58 13.80
C ARG A 32 -6.94 -2.80 12.87
N VAL A 33 -5.89 -3.61 13.00
CA VAL A 33 -5.79 -4.88 12.25
C VAL A 33 -6.87 -5.87 12.69
N ARG A 34 -7.06 -6.06 14.01
CA ARG A 34 -8.09 -6.96 14.55
C ARG A 34 -9.49 -6.53 14.15
N TRP A 35 -9.79 -5.23 14.20
CA TRP A 35 -11.07 -4.69 13.76
C TRP A 35 -11.35 -5.03 12.29
N GLY A 36 -10.39 -4.76 11.40
CA GLY A 36 -10.51 -5.09 9.98
C GLY A 36 -10.78 -6.57 9.74
N LEU A 37 -10.06 -7.45 10.44
CA LEU A 37 -10.24 -8.90 10.34
C LEU A 37 -11.60 -9.36 10.85
N ARG A 38 -12.08 -8.83 11.99
CA ARG A 38 -13.44 -9.16 12.51
C ARG A 38 -14.53 -8.72 11.52
N LYS A 39 -14.35 -7.54 10.90
CA LYS A 39 -15.35 -6.93 10.03
C LYS A 39 -15.43 -7.58 8.67
N PHE A 40 -14.30 -7.77 8.00
CA PHE A 40 -14.25 -8.23 6.62
C PHE A 40 -13.91 -9.71 6.46
N LYS A 41 -13.39 -10.36 7.51
CA LYS A 41 -13.06 -11.80 7.54
C LYS A 41 -12.19 -12.21 6.34
N SER A 42 -12.61 -13.23 5.60
CA SER A 42 -11.90 -13.73 4.40
C SER A 42 -11.89 -12.76 3.20
N ARG A 43 -12.64 -11.65 3.28
CA ARG A 43 -12.68 -10.61 2.25
C ARG A 43 -11.75 -9.43 2.55
N LEU A 44 -10.80 -9.63 3.46
CA LEU A 44 -9.73 -8.68 3.78
C LEU A 44 -8.40 -9.21 3.27
N VAL A 45 -7.63 -8.37 2.62
CA VAL A 45 -6.29 -8.67 2.13
C VAL A 45 -5.29 -7.59 2.60
N LEU A 46 -4.01 -7.84 2.47
CA LEU A 46 -2.96 -6.84 2.65
C LEU A 46 -2.32 -6.54 1.30
N SER A 47 -2.01 -5.30 0.98
CA SER A 47 -1.13 -4.95 -0.14
C SER A 47 0.26 -4.58 0.36
N SER A 48 1.30 -5.10 -0.28
CA SER A 48 2.68 -4.76 0.03
C SER A 48 3.49 -4.57 -1.25
N SER A 49 4.28 -3.51 -1.30
CA SER A 49 5.29 -3.30 -2.35
C SER A 49 6.66 -3.85 -1.96
N PHE A 50 6.78 -4.45 -0.79
CA PHE A 50 8.06 -4.86 -0.19
C PHE A 50 9.10 -3.74 -0.16
N GLY A 51 8.64 -2.49 0.04
CA GLY A 51 9.50 -1.31 0.16
C GLY A 51 10.23 -1.24 1.50
N ALA A 52 10.85 -0.09 1.79
CA ALA A 52 11.83 0.11 2.86
C ALA A 52 11.44 -0.49 4.23
N GLN A 53 10.17 -0.36 4.62
CA GLN A 53 9.67 -0.73 5.95
C GLN A 53 8.50 -1.74 5.87
N ALA A 54 8.40 -2.48 4.78
CA ALA A 54 7.27 -3.38 4.52
C ALA A 54 7.11 -4.48 5.59
N ALA A 55 8.20 -4.89 6.25
CA ALA A 55 8.19 -5.90 7.30
C ALA A 55 7.24 -5.56 8.46
N VAL A 56 7.00 -4.27 8.75
CA VAL A 56 6.08 -3.83 9.80
C VAL A 56 4.65 -4.35 9.55
N MET A 57 4.07 -3.97 8.41
CA MET A 57 2.68 -4.34 8.11
C MET A 57 2.52 -5.84 7.84
N LEU A 58 3.52 -6.46 7.21
CA LEU A 58 3.53 -7.90 7.00
C LEU A 58 3.49 -8.63 8.34
N HIS A 59 4.36 -8.27 9.29
CA HIS A 59 4.40 -8.90 10.61
C HIS A 59 3.12 -8.61 11.42
N LEU A 60 2.65 -7.35 11.48
CA LEU A 60 1.41 -6.98 12.17
C LEU A 60 0.20 -7.81 11.68
N ALA A 61 0.05 -7.92 10.36
CA ALA A 61 -1.08 -8.63 9.79
C ALA A 61 -0.97 -10.15 9.96
N THR A 62 0.21 -10.74 9.69
CA THR A 62 0.41 -12.20 9.80
C THR A 62 0.41 -12.69 11.24
N LYS A 63 0.88 -11.89 12.20
CA LYS A 63 0.78 -12.20 13.63
C LYS A 63 -0.68 -12.42 14.09
N VAL A 64 -1.61 -11.62 13.54
CA VAL A 64 -3.04 -11.71 13.89
C VAL A 64 -3.78 -12.69 12.99
N SER A 65 -3.43 -12.77 11.72
CA SER A 65 -4.02 -13.65 10.72
C SER A 65 -2.95 -14.26 9.81
N PRO A 66 -2.37 -15.41 10.19
CA PRO A 66 -1.26 -16.00 9.44
C PRO A 66 -1.54 -16.28 7.97
N ASN A 67 -2.79 -16.54 7.61
CA ASN A 67 -3.21 -16.88 6.25
C ASN A 67 -3.79 -15.69 5.46
N ILE A 68 -3.70 -14.46 5.95
CA ILE A 68 -4.19 -13.30 5.20
C ILE A 68 -3.52 -13.24 3.82
N PRO A 69 -4.28 -13.12 2.71
CA PRO A 69 -3.68 -12.97 1.40
C PRO A 69 -2.91 -11.64 1.32
N VAL A 70 -1.67 -11.70 0.85
CA VAL A 70 -0.81 -10.52 0.64
C VAL A 70 -0.62 -10.30 -0.85
N ILE A 71 -1.19 -9.23 -1.38
CA ILE A 71 -1.04 -8.84 -2.78
C ILE A 71 0.32 -8.16 -2.97
N PHE A 72 1.11 -8.69 -3.88
CA PHE A 72 2.33 -8.07 -4.40
C PHE A 72 2.15 -7.78 -5.88
N VAL A 73 2.16 -6.50 -6.26
CA VAL A 73 2.15 -6.09 -7.65
C VAL A 73 3.59 -5.99 -8.14
N ASP A 74 3.98 -6.96 -8.95
CA ASP A 74 5.31 -7.03 -9.56
C ASP A 74 5.26 -6.39 -10.95
N THR A 75 5.93 -5.26 -11.10
CA THR A 75 6.02 -4.52 -12.38
C THR A 75 7.03 -5.12 -13.36
N GLY A 76 7.90 -6.00 -12.86
CA GLY A 76 9.06 -6.53 -13.61
C GLY A 76 10.22 -5.54 -13.72
N TYR A 77 10.14 -4.41 -13.03
CA TYR A 77 11.17 -3.35 -13.00
C TYR A 77 11.66 -3.05 -11.57
N LEU A 78 11.39 -3.94 -10.61
CA LEU A 78 11.86 -3.77 -9.24
C LEU A 78 13.36 -4.07 -9.12
N PHE A 79 13.99 -3.55 -8.07
CA PHE A 79 15.37 -3.89 -7.73
C PHE A 79 15.49 -5.37 -7.37
N SER A 80 16.62 -5.99 -7.68
CA SER A 80 16.94 -7.37 -7.26
C SER A 80 16.81 -7.53 -5.75
N GLU A 81 17.28 -6.53 -4.99
CA GLU A 81 17.18 -6.50 -3.54
C GLU A 81 15.72 -6.50 -3.04
N THR A 82 14.76 -5.98 -3.83
CA THR A 82 13.34 -6.04 -3.48
C THR A 82 12.80 -7.47 -3.61
N TYR A 83 13.20 -8.20 -4.66
CA TYR A 83 12.80 -9.61 -4.82
C TYR A 83 13.42 -10.50 -3.74
N GLU A 84 14.70 -10.33 -3.43
CA GLU A 84 15.40 -11.06 -2.37
C GLU A 84 14.79 -10.77 -1.00
N PHE A 85 14.46 -9.52 -0.73
CA PHE A 85 13.80 -9.09 0.50
C PHE A 85 12.39 -9.66 0.63
N ALA A 86 11.63 -9.65 -0.46
CA ALA A 86 10.30 -10.24 -0.50
C ALA A 86 10.35 -11.75 -0.19
N GLU A 87 11.23 -12.49 -0.85
CA GLU A 87 11.42 -13.92 -0.61
C GLU A 87 11.83 -14.21 0.84
N SER A 88 12.77 -13.42 1.39
CA SER A 88 13.20 -13.54 2.79
C SER A 88 12.04 -13.33 3.77
N LEU A 89 11.20 -12.30 3.57
CA LEU A 89 10.05 -12.02 4.43
C LEU A 89 8.95 -13.06 4.27
N VAL A 90 8.69 -13.53 3.04
CA VAL A 90 7.72 -14.60 2.78
C VAL A 90 8.08 -15.86 3.56
N ASN A 91 9.33 -16.29 3.48
CA ASN A 91 9.81 -17.46 4.18
C ASN A 91 9.81 -17.29 5.69
N ARG A 92 10.27 -16.13 6.19
CA ARG A 92 10.39 -15.83 7.62
C ARG A 92 9.03 -15.73 8.32
N LEU A 93 8.06 -15.05 7.69
CA LEU A 93 6.75 -14.75 8.27
C LEU A 93 5.64 -15.72 7.83
N GLY A 94 5.93 -16.67 6.94
CA GLY A 94 4.93 -17.58 6.39
C GLY A 94 3.85 -16.85 5.57
N VAL A 95 4.24 -15.83 4.78
CA VAL A 95 3.29 -14.95 4.08
C VAL A 95 2.54 -15.71 2.98
N ASN A 96 1.21 -15.61 2.97
CA ASN A 96 0.36 -16.11 1.88
C ASN A 96 0.41 -15.15 0.68
N LEU A 97 1.52 -15.19 -0.07
CA LEU A 97 1.82 -14.26 -1.15
C LEU A 97 0.96 -14.53 -2.40
N LYS A 98 0.42 -13.46 -2.98
CA LYS A 98 -0.32 -13.42 -4.24
C LYS A 98 0.34 -12.40 -5.17
N VAL A 99 1.07 -12.89 -6.18
CA VAL A 99 1.80 -12.02 -7.12
C VAL A 99 0.92 -11.71 -8.32
N TYR A 100 0.78 -10.42 -8.60
CA TYR A 100 0.04 -9.90 -9.75
C TYR A 100 0.95 -9.02 -10.63
N ARG A 101 0.79 -9.14 -11.96
CA ARG A 101 1.61 -8.45 -12.96
C ARG A 101 0.73 -7.90 -14.06
N SER A 102 1.25 -6.94 -14.81
CA SER A 102 0.65 -6.58 -16.10
C SER A 102 0.51 -7.83 -17.00
N LYS A 103 -0.50 -7.83 -17.85
CA LYS A 103 -0.72 -8.90 -18.85
C LYS A 103 0.38 -8.94 -19.92
N ARG A 104 1.06 -7.81 -20.15
CA ARG A 104 2.20 -7.71 -21.05
C ARG A 104 3.51 -7.70 -20.27
N SER A 105 4.50 -8.40 -20.77
CA SER A 105 5.85 -8.33 -20.20
C SER A 105 6.47 -6.94 -20.37
N PRO A 106 7.45 -6.55 -19.54
CA PRO A 106 8.21 -5.31 -19.72
C PRO A 106 8.72 -5.10 -21.15
N ALA A 107 9.39 -6.13 -21.71
CA ALA A 107 9.91 -6.06 -23.08
C ALA A 107 8.83 -5.82 -24.15
N TRP A 108 7.65 -6.42 -23.98
CA TRP A 108 6.53 -6.19 -24.89
C TRP A 108 5.99 -4.76 -24.77
N GLN A 109 5.87 -4.23 -23.56
CA GLN A 109 5.42 -2.85 -23.34
C GLN A 109 6.40 -1.84 -23.94
N GLU A 110 7.71 -2.04 -23.72
CA GLU A 110 8.75 -1.16 -24.29
C GLU A 110 8.80 -1.20 -25.82
N ALA A 111 8.58 -2.37 -26.41
CA ALA A 111 8.51 -2.49 -27.87
C ALA A 111 7.33 -1.71 -28.48
N LEU A 112 6.21 -1.64 -27.77
CA LEU A 112 5.01 -0.94 -28.26
C LEU A 112 4.99 0.55 -27.94
N HIS A 113 5.52 0.94 -26.78
CA HIS A 113 5.30 2.28 -26.23
C HIS A 113 6.62 3.01 -25.90
N GLY A 114 7.78 2.35 -26.03
CA GLY A 114 9.03 2.85 -25.51
C GLY A 114 9.04 2.92 -23.98
N LYS A 115 10.02 3.63 -23.44
CA LYS A 115 10.16 3.85 -21.99
C LYS A 115 9.23 4.97 -21.53
N ARG A 116 8.03 4.60 -21.12
CA ARG A 116 6.97 5.57 -20.73
C ARG A 116 7.37 6.49 -19.57
N TRP A 117 8.26 6.05 -18.69
CA TRP A 117 8.77 6.89 -17.59
C TRP A 117 9.68 8.04 -18.06
N GLU A 118 10.13 8.04 -19.33
CA GLU A 118 10.89 9.10 -19.97
C GLU A 118 9.99 10.06 -20.79
N GLN A 119 8.66 9.82 -20.83
CA GLN A 119 7.68 10.55 -21.63
C GLN A 119 6.84 11.54 -20.81
N GLY A 120 7.41 12.08 -19.73
CA GLY A 120 6.74 13.03 -18.87
C GLY A 120 5.62 12.41 -18.02
N ILE A 121 4.73 13.26 -17.51
CA ILE A 121 3.70 12.85 -16.55
C ILE A 121 2.68 11.89 -17.16
N ASP A 122 2.24 12.12 -18.40
CA ASP A 122 1.26 11.28 -19.10
C ASP A 122 1.81 9.87 -19.33
N GLY A 123 3.09 9.77 -19.67
CA GLY A 123 3.78 8.50 -19.81
C GLY A 123 3.86 7.73 -18.49
N ILE A 124 4.22 8.42 -17.40
CA ILE A 124 4.25 7.86 -16.04
C ILE A 124 2.86 7.38 -15.61
N GLU A 125 1.82 8.16 -15.87
CA GLU A 125 0.44 7.77 -15.53
C GLU A 125 -0.04 6.55 -16.32
N SER A 126 0.24 6.53 -17.62
CA SER A 126 -0.06 5.38 -18.48
C SER A 126 0.68 4.12 -18.00
N TYR A 127 1.97 4.26 -17.64
CA TYR A 127 2.78 3.20 -17.06
C TYR A 127 2.18 2.69 -15.73
N ASN A 128 1.86 3.58 -14.81
CA ASN A 128 1.30 3.22 -13.50
C ASN A 128 -0.06 2.52 -13.66
N ARG A 129 -0.91 2.99 -14.58
CA ARG A 129 -2.20 2.37 -14.84
C ARG A 129 -2.06 0.91 -15.27
N GLU A 130 -1.16 0.62 -16.22
CA GLU A 130 -0.98 -0.74 -16.75
C GLU A 130 -0.21 -1.66 -15.79
N ASN A 131 0.80 -1.13 -15.08
CA ASN A 131 1.69 -1.97 -14.28
C ASN A 131 1.34 -2.03 -12.79
N LYS A 132 0.48 -1.14 -12.29
CA LYS A 132 0.15 -1.07 -10.87
C LYS A 132 -1.36 -1.09 -10.62
N VAL A 133 -2.10 -0.15 -11.21
CA VAL A 133 -3.54 0.02 -10.90
C VAL A 133 -4.36 -1.16 -11.43
N GLU A 134 -4.17 -1.54 -12.70
CA GLU A 134 -4.89 -2.69 -13.28
C GLU A 134 -4.59 -3.99 -12.53
N PRO A 135 -3.32 -4.40 -12.31
CA PRO A 135 -3.03 -5.62 -11.58
C PRO A 135 -3.59 -5.61 -10.14
N MET A 136 -3.53 -4.48 -9.45
CA MET A 136 -4.11 -4.37 -8.11
C MET A 136 -5.62 -4.54 -8.10
N ASN A 137 -6.33 -3.85 -9.02
CA ASN A 137 -7.78 -3.98 -9.12
C ASN A 137 -8.19 -5.42 -9.44
N ARG A 138 -7.51 -6.06 -10.39
CA ARG A 138 -7.74 -7.47 -10.73
C ARG A 138 -7.47 -8.39 -9.54
N ALA A 139 -6.42 -8.15 -8.76
CA ALA A 139 -6.15 -8.88 -7.54
C ALA A 139 -7.29 -8.76 -6.52
N LEU A 140 -7.78 -7.55 -6.30
CA LEU A 140 -8.90 -7.29 -5.39
C LEU A 140 -10.19 -7.96 -5.86
N ASP A 141 -10.44 -8.00 -7.19
CA ASP A 141 -11.60 -8.68 -7.78
C ASP A 141 -11.50 -10.19 -7.64
N GLU A 142 -10.39 -10.79 -8.06
CA GLU A 142 -10.18 -12.25 -8.02
C GLU A 142 -10.18 -12.81 -6.58
N LEU A 143 -9.67 -12.04 -5.62
CA LEU A 143 -9.69 -12.40 -4.21
C LEU A 143 -11.01 -12.03 -3.52
N ASN A 144 -11.99 -11.49 -4.26
CA ASN A 144 -13.27 -11.01 -3.72
C ASN A 144 -13.11 -10.09 -2.50
N ALA A 145 -12.06 -9.26 -2.53
CA ALA A 145 -11.74 -8.38 -1.43
C ALA A 145 -12.76 -7.24 -1.33
N LYS A 146 -13.28 -6.99 -0.11
CA LYS A 146 -14.11 -5.83 0.24
C LYS A 146 -13.31 -4.75 0.92
N ALA A 147 -12.17 -5.14 1.49
CA ALA A 147 -11.24 -4.22 2.12
C ALA A 147 -9.79 -4.69 1.94
N TRP A 148 -8.86 -3.75 2.08
CA TRP A 148 -7.44 -4.10 2.16
C TRP A 148 -6.68 -3.21 3.11
N PHE A 149 -5.63 -3.76 3.72
CA PHE A 149 -4.65 -3.00 4.47
C PHE A 149 -3.60 -2.40 3.54
N ALA A 150 -3.17 -1.17 3.85
CA ALA A 150 -2.04 -0.51 3.23
C ALA A 150 -1.16 0.13 4.31
N GLY A 151 0.15 -0.03 4.20
CA GLY A 151 1.14 0.47 5.16
C GLY A 151 1.50 1.95 4.95
N LEU A 152 0.51 2.81 4.72
CA LEU A 152 0.72 4.25 4.60
C LEU A 152 0.85 4.91 5.96
N ARG A 153 1.65 5.98 6.02
CA ARG A 153 1.82 6.83 7.20
C ARG A 153 1.69 8.30 6.81
N ARG A 154 1.07 9.11 7.66
CA ARG A 154 0.91 10.56 7.44
C ARG A 154 2.26 11.24 7.24
N GLN A 155 3.25 10.87 8.03
CA GLN A 155 4.58 11.47 8.00
C GLN A 155 5.35 11.27 6.67
N GLN A 156 4.93 10.34 5.81
CA GLN A 156 5.68 10.02 4.58
C GLN A 156 5.48 11.03 3.44
N SER A 157 4.45 11.87 3.49
CA SER A 157 4.15 12.82 2.42
C SER A 157 3.13 13.86 2.89
N SER A 158 3.28 15.09 2.43
CA SER A 158 2.30 16.16 2.66
C SER A 158 0.90 15.80 2.16
N SER A 159 0.80 15.06 1.06
CA SER A 159 -0.49 14.57 0.51
C SER A 159 -1.23 13.58 1.41
N ARG A 160 -0.61 13.09 2.49
CA ARG A 160 -1.18 12.11 3.42
C ARG A 160 -1.46 12.66 4.81
N GLU A 161 -1.18 13.93 5.05
CA GLU A 161 -1.23 14.55 6.38
C GLU A 161 -2.60 14.37 7.04
N ASP A 162 -3.69 14.55 6.28
CA ASP A 162 -5.07 14.41 6.75
C ASP A 162 -5.70 13.05 6.45
N LEU A 163 -4.93 12.06 5.99
CA LEU A 163 -5.46 10.77 5.60
C LEU A 163 -5.98 10.01 6.83
N PRO A 164 -7.27 9.61 6.88
CA PRO A 164 -7.81 8.86 8.01
C PRO A 164 -7.41 7.39 7.98
N VAL A 165 -7.67 6.68 9.09
CA VAL A 165 -7.41 5.24 9.22
C VAL A 165 -8.20 4.44 8.20
N LEU A 166 -9.46 4.80 7.95
CA LEU A 166 -10.38 4.12 7.03
C LEU A 166 -10.84 5.09 5.96
N VAL A 167 -10.69 4.69 4.70
CA VAL A 167 -11.16 5.46 3.53
C VAL A 167 -11.88 4.57 2.53
N LEU A 168 -12.75 5.20 1.74
CA LEU A 168 -13.35 4.56 0.59
C LEU A 168 -12.43 4.75 -0.65
N SER A 169 -12.12 3.69 -1.35
CA SER A 169 -11.31 3.73 -2.56
C SER A 169 -11.86 2.72 -3.56
N ASN A 170 -12.30 3.22 -4.71
CA ASN A 170 -12.85 2.39 -5.81
C ASN A 170 -13.90 1.37 -5.33
N GLY A 171 -14.84 1.81 -4.49
CA GLY A 171 -15.92 0.95 -4.00
C GLY A 171 -15.50 -0.09 -2.94
N ARG A 172 -14.33 0.03 -2.36
CA ARG A 172 -13.80 -0.84 -1.30
C ARG A 172 -13.24 -0.03 -0.14
N ILE A 173 -13.18 -0.64 1.02
CA ILE A 173 -12.55 -0.02 2.19
C ILE A 173 -11.05 -0.23 2.15
N LYS A 174 -10.31 0.85 2.32
CA LYS A 174 -8.87 0.83 2.53
C LYS A 174 -8.55 1.25 3.95
N LEU A 175 -7.77 0.44 4.64
CA LEU A 175 -7.39 0.62 6.04
C LEU A 175 -5.90 0.89 6.14
N HIS A 176 -5.54 1.87 6.97
CA HIS A 176 -4.16 2.27 7.23
C HIS A 176 -3.80 2.04 8.70
N PRO A 177 -3.49 0.80 9.12
CA PRO A 177 -3.33 0.48 10.55
C PRO A 177 -2.21 1.26 11.24
N ILE A 178 -1.17 1.66 10.51
CA ILE A 178 0.00 2.38 11.04
C ILE A 178 0.05 3.85 10.58
N ILE A 179 -1.10 4.46 10.26
CA ILE A 179 -1.18 5.78 9.63
C ILE A 179 -0.52 6.89 10.46
N ASP A 180 -0.59 6.80 11.77
CA ASP A 180 -0.06 7.73 12.76
C ASP A 180 1.36 7.38 13.25
N TRP A 181 1.96 6.30 12.76
CA TRP A 181 3.30 5.90 13.17
C TRP A 181 4.37 6.84 12.63
N THR A 182 5.25 7.26 13.53
CA THR A 182 6.48 7.99 13.20
C THR A 182 7.59 7.03 12.75
N ASP A 183 8.67 7.58 12.19
CA ASP A 183 9.85 6.76 11.87
C ASP A 183 10.45 6.10 13.11
N LYS A 184 10.35 6.76 14.26
CA LYS A 184 10.74 6.18 15.55
C LYS A 184 9.88 4.96 15.90
N ASN A 185 8.55 5.05 15.76
CA ASN A 185 7.67 3.91 16.02
C ASN A 185 8.01 2.71 15.13
N VAL A 186 8.24 2.96 13.84
CA VAL A 186 8.64 1.94 12.87
C VAL A 186 9.98 1.31 13.27
N HIS A 187 10.98 2.14 13.59
CA HIS A 187 12.29 1.65 14.01
C HIS A 187 12.21 0.79 15.27
N ASP A 188 11.54 1.28 16.30
CA ASP A 188 11.37 0.57 17.57
C ASP A 188 10.64 -0.76 17.37
N TYR A 189 9.60 -0.78 16.52
CA TYR A 189 8.86 -1.99 16.19
C TYR A 189 9.72 -3.02 15.46
N LEU A 190 10.44 -2.61 14.41
CA LEU A 190 11.34 -3.49 13.67
C LEU A 190 12.41 -4.10 14.58
N LYS A 191 13.02 -3.26 15.41
CA LYS A 191 14.04 -3.69 16.39
C LYS A 191 13.48 -4.66 17.43
N SER A 192 12.33 -4.35 18.03
CA SER A 192 11.73 -5.17 19.09
C SER A 192 11.25 -6.53 18.60
N ASN A 193 10.95 -6.67 17.30
CA ASN A 193 10.51 -7.92 16.70
C ASN A 193 11.60 -8.57 15.82
N ASP A 194 12.83 -8.08 15.90
CA ASP A 194 13.99 -8.56 15.12
C ASP A 194 13.69 -8.60 13.61
N LEU A 195 13.00 -7.58 13.07
CA LEU A 195 12.60 -7.52 11.65
C LEU A 195 13.58 -6.68 10.85
N PRO A 196 13.90 -7.08 9.60
CA PRO A 196 14.84 -6.35 8.78
C PRO A 196 14.20 -5.14 8.11
N TYR A 197 15.01 -4.10 7.87
CA TYR A 197 14.78 -3.12 6.82
C TYR A 197 15.09 -3.72 5.45
N HIS A 198 14.54 -3.13 4.40
CA HIS A 198 14.96 -3.44 3.03
C HIS A 198 16.47 -3.15 2.86
N PRO A 199 17.25 -4.01 2.14
CA PRO A 199 18.71 -3.84 2.01
C PRO A 199 19.14 -2.49 1.44
N LEU A 200 18.35 -1.87 0.57
CA LEU A 200 18.64 -0.56 0.00
C LEU A 200 18.45 0.59 1.00
N TRP A 201 17.78 0.38 2.14
CA TRP A 201 17.62 1.42 3.17
C TRP A 201 18.98 1.95 3.65
N GLN A 202 19.90 1.06 3.96
CA GLN A 202 21.27 1.42 4.40
C GLN A 202 22.09 2.08 3.29
N LYS A 203 21.65 1.96 2.02
CA LYS A 203 22.26 2.61 0.85
C LYS A 203 21.66 3.99 0.55
N GLY A 204 20.78 4.52 1.42
CA GLY A 204 20.15 5.84 1.30
C GLY A 204 18.85 5.88 0.50
N TYR A 205 18.22 4.73 0.22
CA TYR A 205 16.91 4.69 -0.42
C TYR A 205 15.79 4.69 0.62
N ILE A 206 15.20 5.84 0.87
CA ILE A 206 14.12 6.02 1.86
C ILE A 206 12.74 5.60 1.34
N SER A 207 12.55 5.63 0.04
CA SER A 207 11.34 5.16 -0.66
C SER A 207 11.75 4.29 -1.83
N ILE A 208 11.20 3.07 -1.93
CA ILE A 208 11.66 2.06 -2.90
C ILE A 208 10.47 1.62 -3.76
N GLY A 209 10.66 1.61 -5.06
CA GLY A 209 9.73 1.12 -6.08
C GLY A 209 10.50 0.64 -7.30
N ASP A 210 10.05 0.99 -8.51
CA ASP A 210 10.73 0.60 -9.74
C ASP A 210 12.09 1.29 -9.88
N ILE A 211 13.08 0.60 -10.43
CA ILE A 211 14.46 1.08 -10.60
C ILE A 211 14.51 2.43 -11.30
N HIS A 212 13.76 2.58 -12.39
CA HIS A 212 13.81 3.77 -13.25
C HIS A 212 13.09 5.01 -12.65
N THR A 213 12.29 4.85 -11.59
CA THR A 213 11.57 5.95 -10.92
C THR A 213 11.92 6.11 -9.45
N THR A 214 13.04 5.53 -9.02
CA THR A 214 13.52 5.58 -7.63
C THR A 214 14.95 6.10 -7.59
N ARG A 215 15.22 7.06 -6.71
CA ARG A 215 16.55 7.62 -6.45
C ARG A 215 16.91 7.51 -4.98
N LYS A 216 18.20 7.55 -4.69
CA LYS A 216 18.69 7.80 -3.34
C LYS A 216 18.31 9.20 -2.89
N LEU A 217 18.15 9.38 -1.59
CA LEU A 217 18.12 10.72 -1.01
C LEU A 217 19.54 11.28 -1.00
N GLU A 218 19.74 12.43 -1.62
CA GLU A 218 21.02 13.14 -1.68
C GLU A 218 20.91 14.47 -0.90
N ASP A 219 22.04 15.06 -0.52
CA ASP A 219 22.10 16.31 0.21
C ASP A 219 21.37 17.43 -0.56
N GLY A 220 20.44 18.10 0.11
CA GLY A 220 19.61 19.17 -0.46
C GLY A 220 18.38 18.70 -1.25
N MET A 221 18.17 17.40 -1.38
CA MET A 221 16.98 16.83 -2.02
C MET A 221 15.86 16.62 -0.99
N SER A 222 14.62 16.91 -1.36
CA SER A 222 13.45 16.52 -0.57
C SER A 222 13.16 15.02 -0.73
N GLU A 223 12.49 14.42 0.28
CA GLU A 223 12.06 13.03 0.19
C GLU A 223 11.15 12.75 -1.01
N GLU A 224 10.35 13.74 -1.41
CA GLU A 224 9.41 13.64 -2.53
C GLU A 224 10.14 13.49 -3.87
N GLU A 225 11.30 14.13 -4.03
CA GLU A 225 12.12 14.04 -5.24
C GLU A 225 12.76 12.68 -5.45
N THR A 226 12.79 11.82 -4.42
CA THR A 226 13.31 10.44 -4.53
C THR A 226 12.44 9.54 -5.39
N ARG A 227 11.22 9.99 -5.77
CA ARG A 227 10.27 9.22 -6.58
C ARG A 227 9.81 10.01 -7.80
N PHE A 228 9.67 9.29 -8.92
CA PHE A 228 9.14 9.83 -10.19
C PHE A 228 9.78 11.17 -10.61
N PHE A 229 11.05 11.37 -10.29
CA PHE A 229 11.81 12.61 -10.61
C PHE A 229 11.23 13.87 -9.98
N GLY A 230 10.47 13.75 -8.88
CA GLY A 230 9.74 14.87 -8.26
C GLY A 230 8.45 15.29 -8.97
N LEU A 231 8.14 14.69 -10.12
CA LEU A 231 6.94 15.02 -10.90
C LEU A 231 5.64 14.50 -10.24
N LYS A 232 5.76 13.44 -9.46
CA LYS A 232 4.61 12.79 -8.82
C LYS A 232 5.10 12.03 -7.59
N ARG A 233 4.34 12.07 -6.49
CA ARG A 233 4.67 11.28 -5.29
C ARG A 233 3.98 9.92 -5.31
N GLU A 234 2.71 9.88 -5.67
CA GLU A 234 1.89 8.69 -5.60
C GLU A 234 1.94 7.87 -6.90
N CYS A 235 1.89 6.56 -6.77
CA CYS A 235 1.98 5.63 -7.91
C CYS A 235 0.60 5.24 -8.50
N GLY A 236 -0.45 5.99 -8.20
CA GLY A 236 -1.82 5.70 -8.64
C GLY A 236 -2.59 4.71 -7.77
N LEU A 237 -1.93 3.87 -6.96
CA LEU A 237 -2.60 2.96 -6.01
C LEU A 237 -3.20 3.69 -4.81
N HIS A 238 -2.80 4.92 -4.59
CA HIS A 238 -3.20 5.74 -3.43
C HIS A 238 -3.95 7.01 -3.85
N GLU A 239 -4.17 7.17 -5.14
CA GLU A 239 -5.04 8.18 -5.74
C GLU A 239 -6.50 7.69 -5.72
N ASN A 240 -7.46 8.58 -5.94
CA ASN A 240 -8.91 8.29 -5.90
C ASN A 240 -9.39 7.74 -4.54
N VAL A 241 -8.89 8.33 -3.48
CA VAL A 241 -9.38 8.11 -2.12
C VAL A 241 -10.44 9.15 -1.83
N SER A 242 -11.66 8.73 -1.52
CA SER A 242 -12.71 9.62 -1.02
C SER A 242 -12.80 9.47 0.49
N THR A 243 -12.73 10.59 1.18
CA THR A 243 -13.12 10.71 2.59
C THR A 243 -14.61 11.03 2.72
N ASP A 244 -15.25 11.35 1.59
CA ASP A 244 -16.68 11.58 1.49
C ASP A 244 -17.39 10.25 1.28
N PHE A 245 -18.01 9.73 2.33
CA PHE A 245 -18.84 8.53 2.30
C PHE A 245 -20.27 8.83 1.81
N ASN A 246 -20.56 10.08 1.41
CA ASN A 246 -21.84 10.60 0.95
C ASN A 246 -21.97 10.67 -0.59
N ILE A 247 -21.29 9.81 -1.35
CA ILE A 247 -21.41 9.76 -2.80
C ILE A 247 -22.49 8.76 -3.21
#